data_e98190a7f2ffaea2aec659a2599c2740
#
_entry.id   e98190a7f2ffaea2aec659a2599c2740
#
_cell.length_a   1.000
_cell.length_b   1.000
_cell.length_c   1.000
_cell.angle_alpha   90.00
_cell.angle_beta   90.00
_cell.angle_gamma   90.00
#
_symmetry.space_group_name_H-M   'P 1'
#
loop_
_entity.id
_entity.type
_entity.pdbx_description
1 polymer ?
#
loop_
_entity_poly.entity_id
_entity_poly.type
_entity_poly.pdbx_seq_one_letter_code
_entity_poly.pdbx_strand_id
1 'polypeptide(L)'
;MAGLPGLRAADSLVVSGPVIELPKFEVVDSRLLPPPEAWRYAEIPGFEILSRISERETKRFMRDFLLLQTVIGEIMPMLLRGQTPVPTALVLCGGRGKGFDEFLPADRSIEQYGTNSLFFKTAERSAIVIDFALDEIQLGGEDRLEADPYRAFYAAYFRFLIRRQTIDKAPPWFEEGLVQLFAATEFDKKYISFAQIGDGFGASKIGDFNQMLHKRAIMPFGEMLAPDGPSRRTPFWAAQCYAFVHYCLYGWGLKNQAPFVRFVQRLGEEAPSETLFKECFKKSYKQFATELRGYIDFTAHKKVEFKAKKGHELPEPPPVPMRAAADHEVGRIKGEVLRLGGNSTAAHNTLIAPYVRGERDPRLLAALGLDEKQSGNDDRARKFLEAAASANVQRARAYLELARLRLDEVRTKARGAGGQLDADQMSRVLTPLFTARKLPPPMADVYGLIAETWSLSAAKPEAEHLAVVIEGVRMFPRDTALLMHATLLAAKRGFPVEAKALAERGVKVSKEAGDQDRFRMIAAAFERDVDPKPATPAEKPLETEPYILKQP
;
A
#
# COMPACT_ATOMS: atom_id res chain seq x y z
N MET A 1 -26.59 38.62 55.08
CA MET A 1 -27.33 37.92 54.02
C MET A 1 -27.21 38.73 52.75
N ALA A 2 -26.33 38.36 51.87
CA ALA A 2 -26.19 38.98 50.54
C ALA A 2 -26.18 37.84 49.51
N GLY A 3 -27.20 37.80 48.68
CA GLY A 3 -27.44 36.77 47.71
C GLY A 3 -26.48 36.91 46.53
N LEU A 4 -25.89 35.79 46.09
CA LEU A 4 -25.11 35.65 44.86
C LEU A 4 -26.05 35.61 43.64
N PRO A 5 -25.77 36.32 42.54
CA PRO A 5 -26.57 36.19 41.31
C PRO A 5 -26.24 34.92 40.57
N GLY A 6 -27.27 34.22 40.10
CA GLY A 6 -27.18 32.99 39.38
C GLY A 6 -26.41 33.14 38.06
N LEU A 7 -25.49 32.22 37.81
CA LEU A 7 -24.88 31.98 36.52
C LEU A 7 -25.94 31.40 35.57
N ARG A 8 -26.34 32.20 34.58
CA ARG A 8 -27.09 31.71 33.41
C ARG A 8 -26.17 30.78 32.62
N ALA A 9 -26.68 29.57 32.38
CA ALA A 9 -26.06 28.64 31.42
C ALA A 9 -25.95 29.34 30.07
N ALA A 10 -24.74 29.34 29.53
CA ALA A 10 -24.49 29.79 28.17
C ALA A 10 -25.17 28.81 27.20
N ASP A 11 -26.16 29.28 26.47
CA ASP A 11 -26.72 28.59 25.31
C ASP A 11 -25.55 28.25 24.37
N SER A 12 -25.22 26.97 24.24
CA SER A 12 -24.34 26.48 23.21
C SER A 12 -24.99 26.75 21.87
N LEU A 13 -24.48 27.75 21.15
CA LEU A 13 -24.80 27.97 19.73
C LEU A 13 -24.39 26.71 18.97
N VAL A 14 -25.37 25.83 18.73
CA VAL A 14 -25.24 24.76 17.75
C VAL A 14 -25.13 25.45 16.40
N VAL A 15 -23.93 25.60 15.89
CA VAL A 15 -23.67 26.00 14.51
C VAL A 15 -24.23 24.87 13.65
N SER A 16 -25.48 25.03 13.20
CA SER A 16 -26.10 24.13 12.23
C SER A 16 -25.35 24.30 10.90
N GLY A 17 -24.42 23.39 10.62
CA GLY A 17 -23.84 23.24 9.28
C GLY A 17 -24.94 22.96 8.26
N PRO A 18 -24.68 23.15 6.96
CA PRO A 18 -25.66 22.88 5.92
C PRO A 18 -26.18 21.44 6.04
N VAL A 19 -27.52 21.30 6.04
CA VAL A 19 -28.15 19.97 6.07
C VAL A 19 -27.81 19.24 4.77
N ILE A 20 -27.08 18.14 4.86
CA ILE A 20 -26.71 17.29 3.72
C ILE A 20 -27.84 16.27 3.52
N GLU A 21 -28.59 16.40 2.46
CA GLU A 21 -29.61 15.42 2.09
C GLU A 21 -28.95 14.20 1.45
N LEU A 22 -28.95 13.08 2.18
CA LEU A 22 -28.37 11.82 1.70
C LEU A 22 -29.18 11.21 0.56
N PRO A 23 -28.54 10.49 -0.39
CA PRO A 23 -29.22 9.84 -1.49
C PRO A 23 -30.29 8.85 -1.02
N LYS A 24 -31.46 8.89 -1.67
CA LYS A 24 -32.51 7.88 -1.48
C LYS A 24 -32.35 6.81 -2.56
N PHE A 25 -32.47 5.55 -2.16
CA PHE A 25 -32.46 4.41 -3.06
C PHE A 25 -33.82 3.75 -3.02
N GLU A 26 -34.44 3.57 -4.19
CA GLU A 26 -35.61 2.73 -4.35
C GLU A 26 -35.16 1.31 -4.67
N VAL A 27 -35.40 0.39 -3.75
CA VAL A 27 -35.11 -1.02 -3.96
C VAL A 27 -36.29 -1.64 -4.70
N VAL A 28 -36.17 -1.81 -6.00
CA VAL A 28 -37.21 -2.41 -6.84
C VAL A 28 -37.38 -3.91 -6.55
N ASP A 29 -36.33 -4.60 -6.18
CA ASP A 29 -36.34 -6.01 -5.72
C ASP A 29 -35.33 -6.20 -4.58
N SER A 30 -35.84 -6.43 -3.37
CA SER A 30 -35.00 -6.66 -2.19
C SER A 30 -34.16 -7.94 -2.28
N ARG A 31 -34.50 -8.87 -3.19
CA ARG A 31 -33.72 -10.10 -3.44
C ARG A 31 -32.41 -9.83 -4.18
N LEU A 32 -32.24 -8.65 -4.78
CA LEU A 32 -30.99 -8.24 -5.42
C LEU A 32 -29.91 -7.81 -4.40
N LEU A 33 -30.31 -7.49 -3.17
CA LEU A 33 -29.37 -7.10 -2.12
C LEU A 33 -29.00 -8.30 -1.26
N PRO A 34 -27.69 -8.51 -0.95
CA PRO A 34 -27.28 -9.59 -0.08
C PRO A 34 -27.93 -9.44 1.30
N PRO A 35 -28.44 -10.54 1.89
CA PRO A 35 -28.97 -10.52 3.25
C PRO A 35 -27.86 -10.22 4.26
N PRO A 36 -28.19 -9.83 5.50
CA PRO A 36 -27.22 -9.73 6.58
C PRO A 36 -26.48 -11.07 6.77
N GLU A 37 -25.16 -10.99 6.88
CA GLU A 37 -24.31 -12.17 7.02
C GLU A 37 -23.70 -12.25 8.43
N ALA A 38 -23.65 -13.46 8.97
CA ALA A 38 -23.05 -13.69 10.27
C ALA A 38 -21.51 -13.79 10.15
N TRP A 39 -20.84 -12.71 10.53
CA TRP A 39 -19.39 -12.62 10.67
C TRP A 39 -19.01 -12.27 12.10
N ARG A 40 -17.79 -12.63 12.50
CA ARG A 40 -17.16 -12.11 13.71
C ARG A 40 -16.26 -10.95 13.33
N TYR A 41 -16.22 -9.95 14.20
CA TYR A 41 -15.38 -8.77 14.06
C TYR A 41 -14.38 -8.67 15.20
N ALA A 42 -13.16 -8.32 14.88
CA ALA A 42 -12.12 -7.95 15.82
C ALA A 42 -11.24 -6.85 15.22
N GLU A 43 -10.60 -6.08 16.09
CA GLU A 43 -9.57 -5.10 15.71
C GLU A 43 -8.25 -5.44 16.39
N ILE A 44 -7.17 -5.34 15.64
CA ILE A 44 -5.80 -5.35 16.14
C ILE A 44 -5.05 -4.15 15.53
N PRO A 45 -3.91 -3.72 16.07
CA PRO A 45 -3.21 -2.56 15.56
C PRO A 45 -2.99 -2.60 14.03
N GLY A 46 -3.65 -1.68 13.31
CA GLY A 46 -3.58 -1.55 11.87
C GLY A 46 -4.45 -2.49 11.04
N PHE A 47 -5.29 -3.32 11.66
CA PHE A 47 -6.15 -4.29 10.96
C PHE A 47 -7.57 -4.33 11.51
N GLU A 48 -8.54 -4.41 10.59
CA GLU A 48 -9.91 -4.82 10.86
C GLU A 48 -10.09 -6.26 10.37
N ILE A 49 -10.59 -7.14 11.21
CA ILE A 49 -10.72 -8.57 10.94
C ILE A 49 -12.19 -8.94 10.82
N LEU A 50 -12.56 -9.53 9.68
CA LEU A 50 -13.81 -10.26 9.52
C LEU A 50 -13.50 -11.76 9.47
N SER A 51 -14.18 -12.56 10.28
CA SER A 51 -13.93 -13.99 10.38
C SER A 51 -15.20 -14.83 10.29
N ARG A 52 -15.15 -15.86 9.45
CA ARG A 52 -16.14 -16.93 9.34
C ARG A 52 -15.63 -18.28 9.84
N ILE A 53 -14.35 -18.38 10.21
CA ILE A 53 -13.81 -19.56 10.86
C ILE A 53 -14.30 -19.65 12.32
N SER A 54 -14.04 -20.78 13.00
CA SER A 54 -14.47 -20.94 14.37
C SER A 54 -13.88 -19.87 15.30
N GLU A 55 -14.56 -19.58 16.40
CA GLU A 55 -14.07 -18.62 17.40
C GLU A 55 -12.70 -19.01 17.95
N ARG A 56 -12.49 -20.29 18.20
CA ARG A 56 -11.24 -20.84 18.72
C ARG A 56 -10.08 -20.62 17.72
N GLU A 57 -10.32 -20.90 16.45
CA GLU A 57 -9.33 -20.72 15.38
C GLU A 57 -9.03 -19.23 15.16
N THR A 58 -10.07 -18.37 15.15
CA THR A 58 -9.88 -16.92 15.03
C THR A 58 -9.02 -16.38 16.18
N LYS A 59 -9.28 -16.77 17.42
CA LYS A 59 -8.48 -16.36 18.58
C LYS A 59 -7.04 -16.85 18.49
N ARG A 60 -6.84 -18.11 18.07
CA ARG A 60 -5.50 -18.66 17.85
C ARG A 60 -4.76 -17.87 16.76
N PHE A 61 -5.41 -17.64 15.63
CA PHE A 61 -4.83 -16.88 14.54
C PHE A 61 -4.42 -15.46 14.98
N MET A 62 -5.30 -14.73 15.67
CA MET A 62 -4.99 -13.37 16.13
C MET A 62 -3.81 -13.35 17.11
N ARG A 63 -3.74 -14.32 18.04
CA ARG A 63 -2.61 -14.48 18.94
C ARG A 63 -1.31 -14.69 18.18
N ASP A 64 -1.30 -15.63 17.23
CA ASP A 64 -0.11 -15.97 16.44
C ASP A 64 0.28 -14.79 15.54
N PHE A 65 -0.68 -14.03 15.02
CA PHE A 65 -0.40 -12.82 14.26
C PHE A 65 0.23 -11.71 15.08
N LEU A 66 -0.28 -11.43 16.27
CA LEU A 66 0.32 -10.45 17.19
C LEU A 66 1.73 -10.86 17.60
N LEU A 67 1.96 -12.16 17.82
CA LEU A 67 3.27 -12.69 18.11
C LEU A 67 4.22 -12.50 16.91
N LEU A 68 3.76 -12.77 15.68
CA LEU A 68 4.52 -12.49 14.45
C LEU A 68 4.88 -10.99 14.33
N GLN A 69 3.95 -10.08 14.64
CA GLN A 69 4.25 -8.64 14.64
C GLN A 69 5.34 -8.29 15.65
N THR A 70 5.31 -8.89 16.84
CA THR A 70 6.36 -8.73 17.85
C THR A 70 7.70 -9.24 17.32
N VAL A 71 7.72 -10.42 16.72
CA VAL A 71 8.93 -11.00 16.08
C VAL A 71 9.51 -10.08 15.01
N ILE A 72 8.65 -9.56 14.12
CA ILE A 72 9.08 -8.62 13.07
C ILE A 72 9.60 -7.32 13.70
N GLY A 73 8.98 -6.86 14.78
CA GLY A 73 9.43 -5.68 15.53
C GLY A 73 10.84 -5.83 16.09
N GLU A 74 11.22 -7.04 16.50
CA GLU A 74 12.58 -7.34 16.99
C GLU A 74 13.60 -7.49 15.86
N ILE A 75 13.21 -8.17 14.76
CA ILE A 75 14.14 -8.48 13.65
C ILE A 75 14.25 -7.31 12.66
N MET A 76 13.13 -6.67 12.32
CA MET A 76 13.03 -5.66 11.28
C MET A 76 12.09 -4.52 11.69
N PRO A 77 12.39 -3.76 12.75
CA PRO A 77 11.49 -2.74 13.30
C PRO A 77 11.06 -1.69 12.27
N MET A 78 11.89 -1.43 11.26
CA MET A 78 11.56 -0.49 10.19
C MET A 78 10.35 -0.92 9.35
N LEU A 79 10.07 -2.21 9.22
CA LEU A 79 8.91 -2.70 8.46
C LEU A 79 7.58 -2.39 9.15
N LEU A 80 7.57 -2.15 10.46
CA LEU A 80 6.37 -1.83 11.23
C LEU A 80 6.09 -0.33 11.36
N ARG A 81 7.00 0.54 10.89
CA ARG A 81 6.79 1.99 10.91
C ARG A 81 5.70 2.41 9.94
N GLY A 82 4.94 3.46 10.30
CA GLY A 82 3.92 4.04 9.43
C GLY A 82 2.56 3.33 9.54
N GLN A 83 1.85 3.51 10.64
CA GLN A 83 0.44 3.13 10.75
C GLN A 83 -0.43 4.08 9.93
N THR A 84 -1.50 3.55 9.33
CA THR A 84 -2.51 4.36 8.66
C THR A 84 -3.79 4.35 9.48
N PRO A 85 -4.58 5.44 9.49
CA PRO A 85 -5.86 5.44 10.17
C PRO A 85 -6.91 4.59 9.45
N VAL A 86 -6.64 4.23 8.19
CA VAL A 86 -7.48 3.26 7.45
C VAL A 86 -6.89 1.88 7.67
N PRO A 87 -7.50 1.04 8.52
CA PRO A 87 -6.97 -0.27 8.81
C PRO A 87 -7.02 -1.17 7.57
N THR A 88 -6.04 -2.08 7.47
CA THR A 88 -6.03 -3.13 6.45
C THR A 88 -7.15 -4.12 6.75
N ALA A 89 -7.96 -4.45 5.75
CA ALA A 89 -8.96 -5.49 5.89
C ALA A 89 -8.30 -6.87 5.89
N LEU A 90 -8.60 -7.68 6.89
CA LEU A 90 -8.19 -9.08 6.98
C LEU A 90 -9.44 -9.94 7.04
N VAL A 91 -9.68 -10.72 5.98
CA VAL A 91 -10.86 -11.56 5.86
C VAL A 91 -10.44 -13.02 5.98
N LEU A 92 -10.96 -13.70 7.01
CA LEU A 92 -10.71 -15.12 7.26
C LEU A 92 -11.93 -15.91 6.81
N CYS A 93 -11.81 -16.53 5.65
CA CYS A 93 -12.84 -17.36 5.04
C CYS A 93 -12.73 -18.78 5.58
N GLY A 94 -13.84 -19.43 5.83
CA GLY A 94 -13.85 -20.79 6.33
C GLY A 94 -15.23 -21.41 6.21
N GLY A 95 -15.27 -22.74 6.13
CA GLY A 95 -16.49 -23.50 5.94
C GLY A 95 -16.71 -23.91 4.50
N ARG A 96 -16.91 -25.21 4.29
CA ARG A 96 -17.00 -25.94 3.01
C ARG A 96 -17.56 -25.08 1.86
N GLY A 97 -16.66 -24.58 1.01
CA GLY A 97 -16.98 -24.06 -0.32
C GLY A 97 -17.67 -22.70 -0.38
N LYS A 98 -17.70 -21.88 0.68
CA LYS A 98 -18.35 -20.56 0.64
C LYS A 98 -17.52 -19.51 1.34
N GLY A 99 -17.16 -18.47 0.59
CA GLY A 99 -16.61 -17.25 1.15
C GLY A 99 -15.34 -16.76 0.48
N PHE A 100 -14.37 -17.62 0.14
CA PHE A 100 -13.15 -17.21 -0.52
C PHE A 100 -13.37 -16.90 -2.02
N ASP A 101 -14.14 -17.75 -2.69
CA ASP A 101 -14.39 -17.67 -4.14
C ASP A 101 -15.04 -16.35 -4.56
N GLU A 102 -15.86 -15.76 -3.69
CA GLU A 102 -16.52 -14.49 -3.99
C GLU A 102 -15.54 -13.32 -4.11
N PHE A 103 -14.34 -13.43 -3.50
CA PHE A 103 -13.30 -12.42 -3.58
C PHE A 103 -12.34 -12.60 -4.75
N LEU A 104 -12.46 -13.70 -5.49
CA LEU A 104 -11.66 -13.89 -6.70
C LEU A 104 -12.03 -12.84 -7.75
N PRO A 105 -11.03 -12.27 -8.45
CA PRO A 105 -11.31 -11.42 -9.59
C PRO A 105 -12.18 -12.14 -10.62
N ALA A 106 -13.15 -11.41 -11.19
CA ALA A 106 -14.18 -11.98 -12.08
C ALA A 106 -13.64 -12.72 -13.31
N ASP A 107 -12.41 -12.44 -13.71
CA ASP A 107 -11.73 -13.04 -14.87
C ASP A 107 -10.89 -14.29 -14.52
N ARG A 108 -10.89 -14.74 -13.25
CA ARG A 108 -9.99 -15.80 -12.79
C ARG A 108 -10.66 -16.78 -11.84
N SER A 109 -10.41 -18.09 -12.07
CA SER A 109 -10.84 -19.18 -11.21
C SER A 109 -9.77 -19.56 -10.17
N ILE A 110 -10.16 -20.26 -9.09
CA ILE A 110 -9.25 -20.80 -8.07
C ILE A 110 -8.14 -21.66 -8.72
N GLU A 111 -8.49 -22.45 -9.72
CA GLU A 111 -7.55 -23.32 -10.43
C GLU A 111 -6.40 -22.55 -11.09
N GLN A 112 -6.66 -21.30 -11.52
CA GLN A 112 -5.63 -20.43 -12.10
C GLN A 112 -4.78 -19.75 -11.03
N TYR A 113 -5.33 -19.50 -9.83
CA TYR A 113 -4.57 -18.88 -8.74
C TYR A 113 -3.71 -19.87 -7.97
N GLY A 114 -4.17 -21.10 -7.77
CA GLY A 114 -3.47 -22.13 -6.99
C GLY A 114 -3.04 -21.65 -5.60
N THR A 115 -3.76 -20.67 -5.02
CA THR A 115 -3.41 -20.01 -3.76
C THR A 115 -4.64 -19.92 -2.86
N ASN A 116 -4.43 -20.12 -1.58
CA ASN A 116 -5.40 -19.91 -0.53
C ASN A 116 -5.34 -18.51 0.10
N SER A 117 -4.69 -17.55 -0.57
CA SER A 117 -4.62 -16.17 -0.12
C SER A 117 -4.71 -15.20 -1.28
N LEU A 118 -5.41 -14.07 -1.05
CA LEU A 118 -5.44 -12.93 -1.96
C LEU A 118 -4.87 -11.71 -1.24
N PHE A 119 -4.11 -10.91 -1.96
CA PHE A 119 -3.60 -9.64 -1.47
C PHE A 119 -3.93 -8.53 -2.46
N PHE A 120 -4.71 -7.57 -2.01
CA PHE A 120 -5.08 -6.38 -2.77
C PHE A 120 -4.45 -5.14 -2.14
N LYS A 121 -4.00 -4.21 -2.98
CA LYS A 121 -3.44 -2.94 -2.55
C LYS A 121 -3.81 -1.81 -3.48
N THR A 122 -4.23 -0.69 -2.90
CA THR A 122 -4.25 0.63 -3.52
C THR A 122 -3.26 1.57 -2.82
N ALA A 123 -3.18 2.81 -3.25
CA ALA A 123 -2.37 3.83 -2.57
C ALA A 123 -2.82 4.07 -1.11
N GLU A 124 -4.08 3.84 -0.81
CA GLU A 124 -4.68 4.13 0.49
C GLU A 124 -4.88 2.89 1.36
N ARG A 125 -5.44 1.83 0.78
CA ARG A 125 -5.93 0.67 1.53
C ARG A 125 -5.39 -0.63 0.98
N SER A 126 -5.19 -1.58 1.88
CA SER A 126 -4.85 -2.96 1.54
C SER A 126 -5.90 -3.92 2.09
N ALA A 127 -5.98 -5.09 1.49
CA ALA A 127 -6.79 -6.18 2.00
C ALA A 127 -6.05 -7.51 1.82
N ILE A 128 -6.21 -8.39 2.79
CA ILE A 128 -5.72 -9.76 2.78
C ILE A 128 -6.92 -10.66 3.01
N VAL A 129 -7.14 -11.61 2.10
CA VAL A 129 -8.19 -12.64 2.23
C VAL A 129 -7.52 -14.00 2.31
N ILE A 130 -7.86 -14.79 3.30
CA ILE A 130 -7.27 -16.10 3.54
C ILE A 130 -8.37 -17.15 3.57
N ASP A 131 -8.16 -18.25 2.85
CA ASP A 131 -9.00 -19.43 2.91
C ASP A 131 -8.46 -20.43 3.94
N PHE A 132 -9.26 -20.67 4.97
CA PHE A 132 -9.01 -21.69 5.99
C PHE A 132 -9.78 -23.00 5.71
N ALA A 133 -10.57 -23.05 4.65
CA ALA A 133 -11.34 -24.24 4.31
C ALA A 133 -10.53 -25.29 3.54
N LEU A 134 -9.40 -24.88 2.97
CA LEU A 134 -8.53 -25.76 2.18
C LEU A 134 -7.50 -26.43 3.09
N ASP A 135 -7.91 -27.51 3.76
CA ASP A 135 -6.96 -28.41 4.41
C ASP A 135 -6.17 -29.25 3.37
N GLU A 136 -6.76 -29.46 2.18
CA GLU A 136 -6.15 -30.23 1.08
C GLU A 136 -6.54 -29.65 -0.28
N ILE A 137 -5.55 -29.26 -1.09
CA ILE A 137 -5.78 -28.99 -2.51
C ILE A 137 -5.64 -30.32 -3.25
N GLN A 138 -6.74 -30.88 -3.75
CA GLN A 138 -6.70 -32.00 -4.69
C GLN A 138 -6.21 -31.48 -6.05
N LEU A 139 -4.94 -31.68 -6.32
CA LEU A 139 -4.39 -31.55 -7.67
C LEU A 139 -4.63 -32.89 -8.35
N GLY A 140 -5.27 -32.91 -9.50
CA GLY A 140 -5.60 -34.16 -10.22
C GLY A 140 -4.43 -35.15 -10.28
N GLY A 141 -4.46 -36.17 -9.43
CA GLY A 141 -3.43 -37.17 -9.20
C GLY A 141 -3.28 -37.53 -7.72
N GLU A 142 -2.43 -38.49 -7.40
CA GLU A 142 -2.21 -39.01 -6.04
C GLU A 142 -1.49 -38.04 -5.09
N ASP A 143 -1.00 -36.90 -5.58
CA ASP A 143 -0.29 -35.92 -4.78
C ASP A 143 -1.28 -34.97 -4.07
N ARG A 144 -1.43 -35.14 -2.76
CA ARG A 144 -2.10 -34.20 -1.86
C ARG A 144 -1.09 -33.20 -1.35
N LEU A 145 -1.31 -31.91 -1.62
CA LEU A 145 -0.55 -30.83 -0.99
C LEU A 145 -1.38 -30.26 0.16
N GLU A 146 -0.87 -30.34 1.36
CA GLU A 146 -1.41 -29.59 2.49
C GLU A 146 -1.22 -28.09 2.23
N ALA A 147 -2.32 -27.35 2.13
CA ALA A 147 -2.31 -25.92 2.05
C ALA A 147 -2.20 -25.37 3.49
N ASP A 148 -1.07 -24.73 3.81
CA ASP A 148 -0.89 -24.06 5.09
C ASP A 148 -1.41 -22.61 5.01
N PRO A 149 -2.58 -22.30 5.60
CA PRO A 149 -3.15 -20.95 5.56
C PRO A 149 -2.27 -19.93 6.29
N TYR A 150 -1.46 -20.34 7.27
CA TYR A 150 -0.53 -19.45 7.97
C TYR A 150 0.61 -19.02 7.06
N ARG A 151 1.21 -19.94 6.30
CA ARG A 151 2.25 -19.59 5.31
C ARG A 151 1.73 -18.65 4.25
N ALA A 152 0.53 -18.90 3.74
CA ALA A 152 -0.12 -18.03 2.77
C ALA A 152 -0.37 -16.63 3.35
N PHE A 153 -0.82 -16.57 4.60
CA PHE A 153 -0.99 -15.30 5.32
C PHE A 153 0.36 -14.58 5.52
N TYR A 154 1.40 -15.28 5.95
CA TYR A 154 2.72 -14.66 6.15
C TYR A 154 3.25 -14.09 4.84
N ALA A 155 3.16 -14.81 3.75
CA ALA A 155 3.53 -14.31 2.43
C ALA A 155 2.77 -13.03 2.06
N ALA A 156 1.45 -13.01 2.23
CA ALA A 156 0.60 -11.85 1.96
C ALA A 156 0.94 -10.69 2.91
N TYR A 157 1.18 -10.97 4.19
CA TYR A 157 1.52 -9.97 5.18
C TYR A 157 2.90 -9.35 4.93
N PHE A 158 3.91 -10.13 4.57
CA PHE A 158 5.22 -9.59 4.19
C PHE A 158 5.14 -8.75 2.91
N ARG A 159 4.35 -9.16 1.90
CA ARG A 159 4.07 -8.29 0.74
C ARG A 159 3.43 -6.96 1.16
N PHE A 160 2.46 -7.01 2.05
CA PHE A 160 1.87 -5.81 2.63
C PHE A 160 2.92 -4.91 3.30
N LEU A 161 3.76 -5.47 4.17
CA LEU A 161 4.80 -4.70 4.87
C LEU A 161 5.79 -4.06 3.91
N ILE A 162 6.31 -4.80 2.94
CA ILE A 162 7.25 -4.30 1.94
C ILE A 162 6.61 -3.18 1.12
N ARG A 163 5.42 -3.42 0.58
CA ARG A 163 4.72 -2.46 -0.27
C ARG A 163 4.24 -1.23 0.47
N ARG A 164 4.08 -1.31 1.78
CA ARG A 164 3.72 -0.17 2.61
C ARG A 164 4.89 0.78 2.83
N GLN A 165 6.11 0.25 2.96
CA GLN A 165 7.32 1.03 3.22
C GLN A 165 7.85 1.73 1.97
N THR A 166 7.62 1.15 0.81
CA THR A 166 8.08 1.70 -0.45
C THR A 166 7.02 2.63 -1.03
N ILE A 167 7.28 3.93 -0.95
CA ILE A 167 6.50 4.95 -1.66
C ILE A 167 6.59 4.67 -3.16
N ASP A 168 7.78 4.32 -3.64
CA ASP A 168 8.03 3.74 -4.94
C ASP A 168 7.94 2.21 -4.87
N LYS A 169 7.41 1.60 -5.91
CA LYS A 169 7.27 0.13 -5.98
C LYS A 169 8.62 -0.54 -5.79
N ALA A 170 8.73 -1.36 -4.76
CA ALA A 170 9.90 -2.24 -4.59
C ALA A 170 10.12 -3.05 -5.87
N PRO A 171 11.38 -3.27 -6.29
CA PRO A 171 11.64 -4.13 -7.43
C PRO A 171 10.99 -5.50 -7.23
N PRO A 172 10.30 -6.05 -8.26
CA PRO A 172 9.57 -7.33 -8.11
C PRO A 172 10.41 -8.48 -7.59
N TRP A 173 11.64 -8.59 -8.05
CA TRP A 173 12.58 -9.63 -7.59
C TRP A 173 12.96 -9.48 -6.11
N PHE A 174 13.05 -8.24 -5.61
CA PHE A 174 13.36 -7.95 -4.22
C PHE A 174 12.19 -8.31 -3.32
N GLU A 175 10.98 -7.89 -3.71
CA GLU A 175 9.76 -8.25 -3.00
C GLU A 175 9.61 -9.78 -2.94
N GLU A 176 9.70 -10.46 -4.08
CA GLU A 176 9.54 -11.91 -4.13
C GLU A 176 10.59 -12.62 -3.29
N GLY A 177 11.85 -12.24 -3.42
CA GLY A 177 12.92 -12.86 -2.64
C GLY A 177 12.75 -12.71 -1.13
N LEU A 178 12.34 -11.54 -0.65
CA LEU A 178 12.05 -11.32 0.78
C LEU A 178 10.80 -12.07 1.24
N VAL A 179 9.75 -12.08 0.44
CA VAL A 179 8.52 -12.80 0.77
C VAL A 179 8.82 -14.28 0.95
N GLN A 180 9.55 -14.90 0.02
CA GLN A 180 9.93 -16.31 0.12
C GLN A 180 10.84 -16.58 1.33
N LEU A 181 11.71 -15.63 1.69
CA LEU A 181 12.60 -15.74 2.83
C LEU A 181 11.84 -15.83 4.17
N PHE A 182 10.74 -15.11 4.29
CA PHE A 182 10.00 -14.98 5.54
C PHE A 182 8.65 -15.72 5.57
N ALA A 183 8.13 -16.19 4.43
CA ALA A 183 6.88 -16.94 4.39
C ALA A 183 6.94 -18.24 5.21
N ALA A 184 8.12 -18.84 5.34
CA ALA A 184 8.37 -20.03 6.15
C ALA A 184 8.85 -19.70 7.58
N THR A 185 8.44 -18.55 8.13
CA THR A 185 8.79 -18.20 9.51
C THR A 185 8.10 -19.14 10.49
N GLU A 186 8.89 -19.79 11.32
CA GLU A 186 8.43 -20.57 12.48
C GLU A 186 8.87 -19.87 13.75
N PHE A 187 8.00 -19.83 14.74
CA PHE A 187 8.31 -19.22 16.02
C PHE A 187 7.51 -19.81 17.16
N ASP A 188 8.12 -19.78 18.34
CA ASP A 188 7.46 -19.94 19.62
C ASP A 188 7.98 -18.88 20.61
N LYS A 189 7.68 -19.01 21.89
CA LYS A 189 8.17 -18.06 22.90
C LYS A 189 9.70 -18.02 23.03
N LYS A 190 10.40 -19.05 22.60
CA LYS A 190 11.84 -19.25 22.84
C LYS A 190 12.69 -19.19 21.59
N TYR A 191 12.10 -19.41 20.42
CA TYR A 191 12.86 -19.37 19.18
C TYR A 191 12.06 -18.75 18.03
N ILE A 192 12.81 -18.20 17.09
CA ILE A 192 12.32 -17.69 15.81
C ILE A 192 13.22 -18.29 14.75
N SER A 193 12.65 -18.86 13.72
CA SER A 193 13.39 -19.32 12.57
C SER A 193 12.73 -18.90 11.27
N PHE A 194 13.55 -18.59 10.29
CA PHE A 194 13.12 -18.22 8.94
C PHE A 194 14.22 -18.59 7.94
N ALA A 195 14.03 -18.25 6.67
CA ALA A 195 14.94 -18.61 5.60
C ALA A 195 15.18 -20.12 5.50
N GLN A 196 14.25 -20.93 5.98
CA GLN A 196 14.31 -22.36 5.79
C GLN A 196 13.88 -22.67 4.36
N ILE A 197 14.77 -23.32 3.63
CA ILE A 197 14.39 -24.03 2.43
C ILE A 197 13.80 -25.35 2.91
N GLY A 198 12.49 -25.34 3.07
CA GLY A 198 11.74 -26.55 3.43
C GLY A 198 11.17 -27.22 2.20
N ASP A 199 10.82 -28.46 2.37
CA ASP A 199 10.09 -29.29 1.42
C ASP A 199 8.74 -28.64 1.11
N GLY A 200 8.65 -27.99 -0.05
CA GLY A 200 7.41 -27.41 -0.54
C GLY A 200 7.00 -26.08 0.12
N PHE A 201 7.15 -25.00 -0.58
CA PHE A 201 6.43 -23.77 -0.30
C PHE A 201 4.96 -23.98 -0.66
N GLY A 202 4.10 -23.92 0.36
CA GLY A 202 2.68 -24.18 0.32
C GLY A 202 1.99 -23.96 -1.01
N ALA A 203 0.98 -24.73 -1.31
CA ALA A 203 0.05 -24.67 -2.45
C ALA A 203 0.62 -24.66 -3.87
N SER A 204 1.88 -24.37 -4.10
CA SER A 204 2.51 -24.56 -5.40
C SER A 204 3.31 -25.84 -5.39
N LYS A 205 3.15 -26.66 -6.43
CA LYS A 205 4.03 -27.78 -6.79
C LYS A 205 5.49 -27.37 -7.06
N ILE A 206 5.94 -26.31 -6.41
CA ILE A 206 7.33 -25.88 -6.44
C ILE A 206 8.03 -26.86 -5.53
N GLY A 207 8.51 -27.94 -6.10
CA GLY A 207 9.45 -28.82 -5.44
C GLY A 207 10.57 -28.01 -4.81
N ASP A 208 11.22 -28.59 -3.84
CA ASP A 208 12.37 -28.02 -3.15
C ASP A 208 13.15 -27.04 -4.05
N PHE A 209 13.30 -25.79 -3.63
CA PHE A 209 14.06 -24.80 -4.40
C PHE A 209 15.44 -25.32 -4.78
N ASN A 210 16.04 -26.18 -3.96
CA ASN A 210 17.29 -26.86 -4.28
C ASN A 210 17.14 -27.77 -5.50
N GLN A 211 16.08 -28.57 -5.59
CA GLN A 211 15.85 -29.42 -6.78
C GLN A 211 15.56 -28.57 -8.00
N MET A 212 14.88 -27.44 -7.83
CA MET A 212 14.54 -26.53 -8.93
C MET A 212 15.77 -25.82 -9.48
N LEU A 213 16.70 -25.40 -8.62
CA LEU A 213 17.87 -24.62 -9.00
C LEU A 213 19.14 -25.46 -9.16
N HIS A 214 19.24 -26.60 -8.45
CA HIS A 214 20.43 -27.43 -8.44
C HIS A 214 20.72 -28.01 -9.83
N LYS A 215 21.96 -27.87 -10.28
CA LYS A 215 22.45 -28.33 -11.60
C LYS A 215 21.68 -27.78 -12.82
N ARG A 216 20.88 -26.72 -12.65
CA ARG A 216 20.20 -26.05 -13.77
C ARG A 216 20.91 -24.73 -14.10
N ALA A 217 20.80 -24.29 -15.35
CA ALA A 217 21.27 -22.96 -15.73
C ALA A 217 20.43 -21.89 -15.01
N ILE A 218 21.07 -20.98 -14.31
CA ILE A 218 20.38 -19.85 -13.70
C ILE A 218 20.01 -18.82 -14.77
N MET A 219 18.88 -18.16 -14.57
CA MET A 219 18.40 -17.09 -15.43
C MET A 219 19.41 -15.93 -15.44
N PRO A 220 19.67 -15.31 -16.59
CA PRO A 220 20.52 -14.11 -16.67
C PRO A 220 20.04 -13.01 -15.72
N PHE A 221 20.98 -12.36 -15.02
CA PHE A 221 20.61 -11.30 -14.06
C PHE A 221 19.86 -10.14 -14.70
N GLY A 222 20.17 -9.78 -15.94
CA GLY A 222 19.43 -8.75 -16.67
C GLY A 222 17.95 -9.08 -16.82
N GLU A 223 17.60 -10.36 -17.03
CA GLU A 223 16.22 -10.83 -17.12
C GLU A 223 15.57 -10.93 -15.74
N MET A 224 16.28 -11.51 -14.75
CA MET A 224 15.77 -11.65 -13.38
C MET A 224 15.43 -10.31 -12.74
N LEU A 225 16.28 -9.31 -12.94
CA LEU A 225 16.14 -7.97 -12.35
C LEU A 225 15.20 -7.07 -13.13
N ALA A 226 14.81 -7.44 -14.36
CA ALA A 226 13.92 -6.64 -15.20
C ALA A 226 12.54 -6.45 -14.53
N PRO A 227 11.99 -5.23 -14.49
CA PRO A 227 10.70 -4.98 -13.87
C PRO A 227 9.54 -5.74 -14.53
N ASP A 228 9.60 -5.93 -15.84
CA ASP A 228 8.54 -6.48 -16.69
C ASP A 228 9.01 -7.67 -17.54
N GLY A 229 10.01 -8.43 -17.04
CA GLY A 229 10.57 -9.57 -17.77
C GLY A 229 9.54 -10.70 -17.97
N PRO A 230 9.61 -11.46 -19.10
CA PRO A 230 8.66 -12.52 -19.46
C PRO A 230 8.66 -13.67 -18.44
N SER A 231 9.77 -13.93 -17.77
CA SER A 231 9.92 -14.98 -16.77
C SER A 231 9.35 -14.62 -15.40
N ARG A 232 8.91 -13.38 -15.22
CA ARG A 232 8.33 -12.91 -13.96
C ARG A 232 7.11 -13.77 -13.59
N ARG A 233 7.03 -14.12 -12.29
CA ARG A 233 6.01 -14.98 -11.70
C ARG A 233 6.12 -16.48 -12.03
N THR A 234 7.16 -16.91 -12.72
CA THR A 234 7.42 -18.34 -12.81
C THR A 234 7.98 -18.86 -11.48
N PRO A 235 7.73 -20.14 -11.14
CA PRO A 235 8.35 -20.75 -9.95
C PRO A 235 9.87 -20.69 -9.97
N PHE A 236 10.49 -20.87 -11.13
CA PHE A 236 11.93 -20.81 -11.30
C PHE A 236 12.48 -19.39 -11.02
N TRP A 237 11.81 -18.35 -11.50
CA TRP A 237 12.16 -16.96 -11.21
C TRP A 237 12.05 -16.68 -9.70
N ALA A 238 10.97 -17.10 -9.04
CA ALA A 238 10.78 -16.92 -7.61
C ALA A 238 11.88 -17.62 -6.79
N ALA A 239 12.24 -18.85 -7.16
CA ALA A 239 13.32 -19.59 -6.54
C ALA A 239 14.67 -18.89 -6.69
N GLN A 240 14.95 -18.33 -7.87
CA GLN A 240 16.20 -17.60 -8.10
C GLN A 240 16.25 -16.26 -7.36
N CYS A 241 15.14 -15.53 -7.30
CA CYS A 241 15.01 -14.30 -6.48
C CYS A 241 15.29 -14.61 -5.00
N TYR A 242 14.70 -15.69 -4.49
CA TYR A 242 14.97 -16.16 -3.14
C TYR A 242 16.46 -16.48 -2.93
N ALA A 243 17.07 -17.30 -3.78
CA ALA A 243 18.48 -17.67 -3.67
C ALA A 243 19.39 -16.44 -3.73
N PHE A 244 19.09 -15.47 -4.59
CA PHE A 244 19.84 -14.22 -4.70
C PHE A 244 19.75 -13.39 -3.41
N VAL A 245 18.55 -13.17 -2.89
CA VAL A 245 18.33 -12.39 -1.65
C VAL A 245 18.96 -13.12 -0.47
N HIS A 246 18.78 -14.44 -0.37
CA HIS A 246 19.39 -15.26 0.68
C HIS A 246 20.93 -15.18 0.63
N TYR A 247 21.52 -15.33 -0.55
CA TYR A 247 22.97 -15.20 -0.73
C TYR A 247 23.49 -13.82 -0.35
N CYS A 248 22.75 -12.76 -0.71
CA CYS A 248 23.14 -11.41 -0.35
C CYS A 248 23.09 -11.14 1.16
N LEU A 249 22.07 -11.64 1.84
CA LEU A 249 21.85 -11.37 3.27
C LEU A 249 22.59 -12.35 4.20
N TYR A 250 22.69 -13.61 3.83
CA TYR A 250 23.17 -14.69 4.71
C TYR A 250 24.29 -15.55 4.09
N GLY A 251 24.75 -15.20 2.88
CA GLY A 251 25.83 -15.90 2.20
C GLY A 251 27.19 -15.70 2.85
N TRP A 252 28.16 -16.50 2.42
CA TRP A 252 29.52 -16.64 2.96
C TRP A 252 30.15 -15.36 3.50
N GLY A 253 30.28 -15.29 4.84
CA GLY A 253 30.91 -14.19 5.54
C GLY A 253 30.22 -12.83 5.39
N LEU A 254 28.93 -12.81 5.01
CA LEU A 254 28.09 -11.62 4.87
C LEU A 254 28.66 -10.56 3.89
N LYS A 255 29.54 -10.96 2.98
CA LYS A 255 30.28 -10.05 2.08
C LYS A 255 29.39 -9.22 1.16
N ASN A 256 28.23 -9.76 0.82
CA ASN A 256 27.30 -9.12 -0.11
C ASN A 256 26.23 -8.25 0.56
N GLN A 257 26.16 -8.22 1.89
CA GLN A 257 25.09 -7.51 2.62
C GLN A 257 25.14 -6.00 2.38
N ALA A 258 26.28 -5.35 2.61
CA ALA A 258 26.41 -3.91 2.38
C ALA A 258 26.29 -3.52 0.89
N PRO A 259 26.91 -4.23 -0.07
CA PRO A 259 26.64 -4.05 -1.50
C PRO A 259 25.17 -4.18 -1.88
N PHE A 260 24.47 -5.15 -1.32
CA PHE A 260 23.04 -5.39 -1.57
C PHE A 260 22.18 -4.24 -1.09
N VAL A 261 22.38 -3.78 0.15
CA VAL A 261 21.65 -2.64 0.71
C VAL A 261 21.85 -1.40 -0.17
N ARG A 262 23.10 -1.10 -0.56
CA ARG A 262 23.40 0.01 -1.46
C ARG A 262 22.72 -0.12 -2.82
N PHE A 263 22.72 -1.33 -3.39
CA PHE A 263 22.07 -1.60 -4.67
C PHE A 263 20.55 -1.34 -4.60
N VAL A 264 19.88 -1.86 -3.56
CA VAL A 264 18.44 -1.65 -3.35
C VAL A 264 18.11 -0.18 -3.13
N GLN A 265 18.93 0.56 -2.37
CA GLN A 265 18.75 2.00 -2.16
C GLN A 265 18.83 2.78 -3.48
N ARG A 266 19.86 2.50 -4.29
CA ARG A 266 20.03 3.19 -5.59
C ARG A 266 18.95 2.85 -6.60
N LEU A 267 18.35 1.67 -6.53
CA LEU A 267 17.18 1.34 -7.36
C LEU A 267 15.93 2.19 -7.05
N GLY A 268 15.90 2.89 -5.94
CA GLY A 268 14.92 3.95 -5.66
C GLY A 268 15.10 5.17 -6.57
N GLU A 269 16.28 5.40 -7.11
CA GLU A 269 16.63 6.60 -7.89
C GLU A 269 16.85 6.30 -9.37
N GLU A 270 17.31 5.10 -9.73
CA GLU A 270 17.69 4.72 -11.09
C GLU A 270 17.24 3.29 -11.46
N ALA A 271 17.12 3.02 -12.74
CA ALA A 271 16.72 1.72 -13.24
C ALA A 271 17.83 0.65 -13.03
N PRO A 272 17.47 -0.64 -12.86
CA PRO A 272 18.45 -1.71 -12.75
C PRO A 272 19.30 -1.80 -14.04
N SER A 273 20.63 -1.80 -13.86
CA SER A 273 21.59 -1.95 -14.96
C SER A 273 22.82 -2.72 -14.49
N GLU A 274 23.57 -3.32 -15.44
CA GLU A 274 24.82 -3.99 -15.08
C GLU A 274 25.88 -3.00 -14.59
N THR A 275 25.84 -1.76 -15.04
CA THR A 275 26.74 -0.69 -14.57
C THR A 275 26.49 -0.40 -13.08
N LEU A 276 25.23 -0.13 -12.71
CA LEU A 276 24.84 0.06 -11.33
C LEU A 276 25.20 -1.14 -10.45
N PHE A 277 24.97 -2.35 -10.97
CA PHE A 277 25.31 -3.58 -10.25
C PHE A 277 26.82 -3.68 -10.00
N LYS A 278 27.65 -3.43 -11.03
CA LYS A 278 29.13 -3.40 -10.92
C LYS A 278 29.61 -2.35 -9.92
N GLU A 279 29.00 -1.18 -9.91
CA GLU A 279 29.33 -0.12 -8.94
C GLU A 279 29.08 -0.56 -7.50
N CYS A 280 27.99 -1.28 -7.25
CA CYS A 280 27.63 -1.74 -5.91
C CYS A 280 28.41 -2.98 -5.48
N PHE A 281 28.40 -4.04 -6.29
CA PHE A 281 28.95 -5.35 -5.95
C PHE A 281 30.41 -5.55 -6.37
N LYS A 282 30.99 -4.63 -7.17
CA LYS A 282 32.33 -4.73 -7.77
C LYS A 282 32.51 -5.98 -8.64
N LYS A 283 31.43 -6.49 -9.21
CA LYS A 283 31.35 -7.71 -10.03
C LYS A 283 30.37 -7.53 -11.18
N SER A 284 30.65 -8.17 -12.32
CA SER A 284 29.70 -8.26 -13.41
C SER A 284 28.55 -9.22 -13.08
N TYR A 285 27.46 -9.15 -13.83
CA TYR A 285 26.37 -10.12 -13.74
C TYR A 285 26.88 -11.57 -13.88
N LYS A 286 27.79 -11.80 -14.86
CA LYS A 286 28.37 -13.13 -15.10
C LYS A 286 29.19 -13.65 -13.91
N GLN A 287 30.04 -12.80 -13.34
CA GLN A 287 30.83 -13.16 -12.16
C GLN A 287 29.97 -13.50 -10.95
N PHE A 288 28.96 -12.65 -10.70
CA PHE A 288 28.05 -12.87 -9.58
C PHE A 288 27.17 -14.13 -9.80
N ALA A 289 26.75 -14.37 -11.04
CA ALA A 289 25.99 -15.57 -11.40
C ALA A 289 26.80 -16.85 -11.12
N THR A 290 28.11 -16.84 -11.39
CA THR A 290 28.99 -17.97 -11.07
C THR A 290 29.09 -18.21 -9.55
N GLU A 291 29.21 -17.14 -8.76
CA GLU A 291 29.22 -17.24 -7.30
C GLU A 291 27.89 -17.73 -6.74
N LEU A 292 26.78 -17.18 -7.23
CA LEU A 292 25.43 -17.61 -6.83
C LEU A 292 25.21 -19.09 -7.17
N ARG A 293 25.69 -19.54 -8.33
CA ARG A 293 25.68 -20.95 -8.71
C ARG A 293 26.44 -21.81 -7.69
N GLY A 294 27.66 -21.43 -7.37
CA GLY A 294 28.44 -22.13 -6.36
C GLY A 294 27.76 -22.15 -4.99
N TYR A 295 27.06 -21.04 -4.64
CA TYR A 295 26.29 -20.98 -3.41
C TYR A 295 25.12 -21.99 -3.41
N ILE A 296 24.35 -22.04 -4.50
CA ILE A 296 23.23 -22.97 -4.66
C ILE A 296 23.69 -24.43 -4.63
N ASP A 297 24.78 -24.74 -5.34
CA ASP A 297 25.22 -26.12 -5.53
C ASP A 297 26.00 -26.70 -4.33
N PHE A 298 26.70 -25.86 -3.58
CA PHE A 298 27.65 -26.32 -2.52
C PHE A 298 27.28 -25.88 -1.10
N THR A 299 26.26 -25.04 -0.95
CA THR A 299 25.83 -24.58 0.38
C THR A 299 24.50 -25.19 0.73
N ALA A 300 24.46 -25.99 1.80
CA ALA A 300 23.19 -26.27 2.46
C ALA A 300 22.63 -24.93 2.95
N HIS A 301 21.52 -24.49 2.38
CA HIS A 301 20.87 -23.26 2.80
C HIS A 301 20.47 -23.40 4.26
N LYS A 302 21.21 -22.73 5.13
CA LYS A 302 20.98 -22.84 6.56
C LYS A 302 19.78 -22.02 6.97
N LYS A 303 18.87 -22.65 7.70
CA LYS A 303 17.87 -22.00 8.51
C LYS A 303 18.54 -20.93 9.38
N VAL A 304 18.00 -19.71 9.38
CA VAL A 304 18.40 -18.68 10.33
C VAL A 304 17.55 -18.87 11.59
N GLU A 305 18.19 -19.08 12.72
CA GLU A 305 17.53 -19.36 13.98
C GLU A 305 18.02 -18.40 15.07
N PHE A 306 17.09 -17.73 15.73
CA PHE A 306 17.35 -16.90 16.91
C PHE A 306 16.71 -17.58 18.12
N LYS A 307 17.51 -17.78 19.17
CA LYS A 307 17.03 -18.34 20.45
C LYS A 307 17.02 -17.26 21.51
N ALA A 308 15.89 -17.10 22.17
CA ALA A 308 15.78 -16.20 23.30
C ALA A 308 16.66 -16.66 24.46
N LYS A 309 17.36 -15.71 25.11
CA LYS A 309 18.02 -15.98 26.39
C LYS A 309 16.95 -16.19 27.45
N LYS A 310 17.25 -17.00 28.47
CA LYS A 310 16.32 -17.23 29.61
C LYS A 310 15.92 -15.88 30.23
N GLY A 311 14.63 -15.64 30.36
CA GLY A 311 14.06 -14.38 30.86
C GLY A 311 13.87 -13.28 29.79
N HIS A 312 14.18 -13.59 28.52
CA HIS A 312 13.95 -12.70 27.36
C HIS A 312 13.07 -13.39 26.30
N GLU A 313 12.19 -14.27 26.74
CA GLU A 313 11.22 -14.92 25.88
C GLU A 313 10.20 -13.90 25.33
N LEU A 314 9.61 -14.20 24.17
CA LEU A 314 8.59 -13.35 23.61
C LEU A 314 7.37 -13.25 24.55
N PRO A 315 6.85 -12.04 24.78
CA PRO A 315 5.69 -11.84 25.64
C PRO A 315 4.46 -12.52 25.08
N GLU A 316 3.59 -13.02 25.96
CA GLU A 316 2.27 -13.48 25.53
C GLU A 316 1.45 -12.29 25.03
N PRO A 317 0.92 -12.31 23.80
CA PRO A 317 0.05 -11.26 23.32
C PRO A 317 -1.23 -11.16 24.16
N PRO A 318 -1.76 -9.94 24.39
CA PRO A 318 -3.02 -9.78 25.09
C PRO A 318 -4.16 -10.42 24.29
N PRO A 319 -5.20 -10.95 24.98
CA PRO A 319 -6.37 -11.48 24.31
C PRO A 319 -7.08 -10.37 23.52
N VAL A 320 -7.42 -10.65 22.26
CA VAL A 320 -8.15 -9.73 21.40
C VAL A 320 -9.65 -9.91 21.61
N PRO A 321 -10.39 -8.85 21.97
CA PRO A 321 -11.85 -8.90 22.05
C PRO A 321 -12.46 -9.21 20.69
N MET A 322 -13.44 -10.09 20.66
CA MET A 322 -14.14 -10.47 19.45
C MET A 322 -15.65 -10.44 19.70
N ARG A 323 -16.41 -9.95 18.71
CA ARG A 323 -17.87 -9.84 18.78
C ARG A 323 -18.52 -10.20 17.44
N ALA A 324 -19.83 -10.30 17.42
CA ALA A 324 -20.57 -10.31 16.17
C ALA A 324 -20.30 -8.99 15.41
N ALA A 325 -20.04 -9.10 14.11
CA ALA A 325 -19.88 -7.93 13.26
C ALA A 325 -21.24 -7.24 13.04
N ALA A 326 -21.25 -5.90 13.10
CA ALA A 326 -22.41 -5.13 12.71
C ALA A 326 -22.62 -5.15 11.18
N ASP A 327 -23.84 -4.94 10.73
CA ASP A 327 -24.17 -5.01 9.30
C ASP A 327 -23.35 -4.02 8.46
N HIS A 328 -23.18 -2.79 8.94
CA HIS A 328 -22.33 -1.79 8.28
C HIS A 328 -20.85 -2.17 8.22
N GLU A 329 -20.32 -2.91 9.21
CA GLU A 329 -18.94 -3.38 9.20
C GLU A 329 -18.74 -4.47 8.14
N VAL A 330 -19.67 -5.45 8.11
CA VAL A 330 -19.64 -6.51 7.10
C VAL A 330 -19.74 -5.91 5.70
N GLY A 331 -20.78 -5.10 5.46
CA GLY A 331 -21.00 -4.48 4.16
C GLY A 331 -19.84 -3.62 3.70
N ARG A 332 -19.28 -2.80 4.59
CA ARG A 332 -18.15 -1.93 4.30
C ARG A 332 -16.87 -2.72 4.01
N ILE A 333 -16.46 -3.60 4.93
CA ILE A 333 -15.18 -4.31 4.79
C ILE A 333 -15.23 -5.25 3.60
N LYS A 334 -16.26 -6.09 3.51
CA LYS A 334 -16.45 -7.04 2.42
C LYS A 334 -16.60 -6.33 1.06
N GLY A 335 -17.45 -5.30 1.00
CA GLY A 335 -17.67 -4.54 -0.23
C GLY A 335 -16.41 -3.85 -0.73
N GLU A 336 -15.60 -3.28 0.16
CA GLU A 336 -14.33 -2.69 -0.24
C GLU A 336 -13.30 -3.73 -0.70
N VAL A 337 -13.25 -4.90 -0.09
CA VAL A 337 -12.37 -5.99 -0.55
C VAL A 337 -12.78 -6.45 -1.95
N LEU A 338 -14.08 -6.62 -2.20
CA LEU A 338 -14.60 -6.95 -3.53
C LEU A 338 -14.25 -5.87 -4.57
N ARG A 339 -14.36 -4.59 -4.20
CA ARG A 339 -13.97 -3.47 -5.06
C ARG A 339 -12.48 -3.48 -5.36
N LEU A 340 -11.63 -3.75 -4.39
CA LEU A 340 -10.19 -3.89 -4.56
C LEU A 340 -9.83 -5.06 -5.48
N GLY A 341 -10.61 -6.14 -5.45
CA GLY A 341 -10.50 -7.30 -6.33
C GLY A 341 -11.06 -7.09 -7.74
N GLY A 342 -11.66 -5.91 -8.02
CA GLY A 342 -12.24 -5.60 -9.34
C GLY A 342 -13.66 -6.11 -9.56
N ASN A 343 -14.33 -6.65 -8.54
CA ASN A 343 -15.71 -7.14 -8.62
C ASN A 343 -16.71 -6.02 -8.29
N SER A 344 -16.82 -5.05 -9.20
CA SER A 344 -17.55 -3.79 -8.95
C SER A 344 -19.03 -3.99 -8.63
N THR A 345 -19.73 -4.91 -9.33
CA THR A 345 -21.17 -5.14 -9.10
C THR A 345 -21.43 -5.75 -7.72
N ALA A 346 -20.67 -6.78 -7.33
CA ALA A 346 -20.81 -7.38 -6.02
C ALA A 346 -20.39 -6.41 -4.90
N ALA A 347 -19.36 -5.60 -5.14
CA ALA A 347 -18.92 -4.56 -4.23
C ALA A 347 -20.03 -3.54 -3.95
N HIS A 348 -20.63 -2.99 -5.02
CA HIS A 348 -21.73 -2.02 -4.91
C HIS A 348 -22.91 -2.59 -4.12
N ASN A 349 -23.38 -3.79 -4.49
CA ASN A 349 -24.51 -4.43 -3.81
C ASN A 349 -24.23 -4.68 -2.32
N THR A 350 -22.98 -5.07 -2.00
CA THR A 350 -22.55 -5.34 -0.62
C THR A 350 -22.43 -4.05 0.21
N LEU A 351 -21.94 -2.96 -0.38
CA LEU A 351 -21.83 -1.65 0.28
C LEU A 351 -23.20 -1.00 0.52
N ILE A 352 -24.10 -1.06 -0.49
CA ILE A 352 -25.37 -0.36 -0.40
C ILE A 352 -26.38 -1.06 0.51
N ALA A 353 -26.28 -2.38 0.68
CA ALA A 353 -27.26 -3.16 1.43
C ALA A 353 -27.44 -2.68 2.89
N PRO A 354 -26.41 -2.48 3.72
CA PRO A 354 -26.59 -1.95 5.08
C PRO A 354 -27.12 -0.50 5.07
N TYR A 355 -26.72 0.31 4.11
CA TYR A 355 -27.25 1.67 3.97
C TYR A 355 -28.77 1.69 3.72
N VAL A 356 -29.27 0.83 2.83
CA VAL A 356 -30.70 0.66 2.57
C VAL A 356 -31.44 0.15 3.81
N ARG A 357 -30.80 -0.69 4.62
CA ARG A 357 -31.33 -1.15 5.93
C ARG A 357 -31.28 -0.09 7.04
N GLY A 358 -30.80 1.11 6.76
CA GLY A 358 -30.84 2.24 7.69
C GLY A 358 -29.50 2.59 8.34
N GLU A 359 -28.43 1.86 8.05
CA GLU A 359 -27.09 2.15 8.60
C GLU A 359 -26.53 3.46 8.06
N ARG A 360 -25.90 4.25 8.92
CA ARG A 360 -25.35 5.59 8.58
C ARG A 360 -23.92 5.79 9.15
N ASP A 361 -23.19 4.71 9.32
CA ASP A 361 -21.80 4.79 9.78
C ASP A 361 -20.94 5.64 8.83
N PRO A 362 -20.13 6.60 9.34
CA PRO A 362 -19.33 7.49 8.50
C PRO A 362 -18.29 6.77 7.61
N ARG A 363 -17.73 5.63 8.07
CA ARG A 363 -16.79 4.83 7.28
C ARG A 363 -17.52 4.12 6.14
N LEU A 364 -18.78 3.67 6.36
CA LEU A 364 -19.64 3.14 5.31
C LEU A 364 -19.99 4.21 4.29
N LEU A 365 -20.37 5.41 4.72
CA LEU A 365 -20.66 6.53 3.82
C LEU A 365 -19.46 6.91 2.97
N ALA A 366 -18.26 6.95 3.56
CA ALA A 366 -17.02 7.17 2.80
C ALA A 366 -16.78 6.08 1.75
N ALA A 367 -17.01 4.81 2.10
CA ALA A 367 -16.86 3.69 1.17
C ALA A 367 -17.86 3.77 0.01
N LEU A 368 -19.12 4.10 0.30
CA LEU A 368 -20.17 4.33 -0.71
C LEU A 368 -19.81 5.49 -1.63
N GLY A 369 -19.35 6.62 -1.07
CA GLY A 369 -18.95 7.76 -1.87
C GLY A 369 -17.80 7.44 -2.84
N LEU A 370 -16.85 6.63 -2.41
CA LEU A 370 -15.74 6.16 -3.28
C LEU A 370 -16.21 5.18 -4.35
N ASP A 371 -17.17 4.31 -4.03
CA ASP A 371 -17.77 3.37 -4.95
C ASP A 371 -18.60 4.08 -6.03
N GLU A 372 -19.44 5.02 -5.63
CA GLU A 372 -20.25 5.85 -6.53
C GLU A 372 -19.37 6.72 -7.44
N LYS A 373 -18.25 7.26 -6.92
CA LYS A 373 -17.26 8.00 -7.74
C LYS A 373 -16.62 7.09 -8.80
N GLN A 374 -16.25 5.89 -8.44
CA GLN A 374 -15.70 4.91 -9.37
C GLN A 374 -16.71 4.50 -10.44
N SER A 375 -17.99 4.48 -10.10
CA SER A 375 -19.11 4.18 -11.00
C SER A 375 -19.57 5.38 -11.86
N GLY A 376 -18.95 6.55 -11.69
CA GLY A 376 -19.28 7.77 -12.43
C GLY A 376 -20.53 8.51 -11.93
N ASN A 377 -21.04 8.16 -10.76
CA ASN A 377 -22.23 8.78 -10.16
C ASN A 377 -21.85 9.97 -9.27
N ASP A 378 -21.28 11.02 -9.86
CA ASP A 378 -20.62 12.13 -9.16
C ASP A 378 -21.51 12.85 -8.15
N ASP A 379 -22.80 13.04 -8.44
CA ASP A 379 -23.74 13.70 -7.51
C ASP A 379 -23.99 12.87 -6.25
N ARG A 380 -24.15 11.56 -6.38
CA ARG A 380 -24.30 10.65 -5.23
C ARG A 380 -23.01 10.55 -4.45
N ALA A 381 -21.89 10.39 -5.17
CA ALA A 381 -20.55 10.35 -4.58
C ALA A 381 -20.29 11.59 -3.71
N ARG A 382 -20.59 12.79 -4.22
CA ARG A 382 -20.42 14.04 -3.49
C ARG A 382 -21.22 14.07 -2.20
N LYS A 383 -22.52 13.74 -2.23
CA LYS A 383 -23.37 13.73 -1.05
C LYS A 383 -22.87 12.76 0.04
N PHE A 384 -22.45 11.55 -0.34
CA PHE A 384 -21.88 10.59 0.59
C PHE A 384 -20.54 11.06 1.17
N LEU A 385 -19.66 11.60 0.33
CA LEU A 385 -18.34 12.08 0.79
C LEU A 385 -18.46 13.33 1.66
N GLU A 386 -19.39 14.24 1.38
CA GLU A 386 -19.68 15.40 2.22
C GLU A 386 -20.21 14.97 3.60
N ALA A 387 -21.13 14.01 3.64
CA ALA A 387 -21.64 13.47 4.90
C ALA A 387 -20.53 12.77 5.72
N ALA A 388 -19.69 11.99 5.07
CA ALA A 388 -18.54 11.36 5.71
C ALA A 388 -17.52 12.41 6.22
N ALA A 389 -17.25 13.45 5.43
CA ALA A 389 -16.35 14.54 5.80
C ALA A 389 -16.88 15.38 6.97
N SER A 390 -18.20 15.67 7.01
CA SER A 390 -18.82 16.39 8.13
C SER A 390 -18.77 15.61 9.44
N ALA A 391 -18.71 14.27 9.36
CA ALA A 391 -18.48 13.38 10.49
C ALA A 391 -16.97 13.16 10.79
N ASN A 392 -16.07 13.93 10.18
CA ASN A 392 -14.61 13.86 10.36
C ASN A 392 -14.03 12.46 10.15
N VAL A 393 -14.47 11.73 9.11
CA VAL A 393 -13.96 10.41 8.78
C VAL A 393 -12.43 10.45 8.61
N GLN A 394 -11.73 9.50 9.22
CA GLN A 394 -10.26 9.42 9.17
C GLN A 394 -9.81 8.66 7.90
N ARG A 395 -10.07 9.27 6.73
CA ARG A 395 -9.82 8.64 5.44
C ARG A 395 -9.39 9.66 4.38
N ALA A 396 -8.09 9.76 4.13
CA ALA A 396 -7.50 10.74 3.21
C ALA A 396 -8.12 10.68 1.79
N ARG A 397 -8.38 9.47 1.27
CA ARG A 397 -8.97 9.28 -0.07
C ARG A 397 -10.37 9.88 -0.19
N ALA A 398 -11.18 9.84 0.86
CA ALA A 398 -12.52 10.43 0.83
C ALA A 398 -12.45 11.95 0.61
N TYR A 399 -11.54 12.63 1.30
CA TYR A 399 -11.32 14.07 1.11
C TYR A 399 -10.70 14.42 -0.24
N LEU A 400 -9.79 13.58 -0.75
CA LEU A 400 -9.21 13.76 -2.07
C LEU A 400 -10.28 13.70 -3.17
N GLU A 401 -11.14 12.67 -3.15
CA GLU A 401 -12.19 12.52 -4.16
C GLU A 401 -13.26 13.60 -4.02
N LEU A 402 -13.58 14.03 -2.79
CA LEU A 402 -14.45 15.19 -2.57
C LEU A 402 -13.86 16.46 -3.19
N ALA A 403 -12.56 16.67 -3.04
CA ALA A 403 -11.88 17.82 -3.63
C ALA A 403 -11.90 17.76 -5.17
N ARG A 404 -11.69 16.58 -5.77
CA ARG A 404 -11.80 16.39 -7.22
C ARG A 404 -13.19 16.77 -7.73
N LEU A 405 -14.24 16.26 -7.10
CA LEU A 405 -15.61 16.59 -7.47
C LEU A 405 -15.90 18.10 -7.36
N ARG A 406 -15.40 18.75 -6.31
CA ARG A 406 -15.52 20.20 -6.13
C ARG A 406 -14.71 20.99 -7.17
N LEU A 407 -13.52 20.52 -7.53
CA LEU A 407 -12.71 21.15 -8.56
C LEU A 407 -13.41 21.09 -9.93
N ASP A 408 -13.98 19.95 -10.28
CA ASP A 408 -14.71 19.76 -11.54
C ASP A 408 -15.94 20.69 -11.60
N GLU A 409 -16.66 20.83 -10.48
CA GLU A 409 -17.80 21.76 -10.36
C GLU A 409 -17.38 23.23 -10.56
N VAL A 410 -16.35 23.68 -9.82
CA VAL A 410 -15.92 25.08 -9.91
C VAL A 410 -15.30 25.40 -11.26
N ARG A 411 -14.58 24.46 -11.89
CA ARG A 411 -14.07 24.61 -13.27
C ARG A 411 -15.18 24.78 -14.30
N THR A 412 -16.23 23.99 -14.18
CA THR A 412 -17.38 24.10 -15.08
C THR A 412 -18.01 25.49 -14.98
N LYS A 413 -18.13 26.02 -13.77
CA LYS A 413 -18.65 27.37 -13.52
C LYS A 413 -17.68 28.47 -13.97
N ALA A 414 -16.36 28.29 -13.77
CA ALA A 414 -15.35 29.27 -14.11
C ALA A 414 -15.06 29.41 -15.63
N ARG A 415 -15.43 28.41 -16.44
CA ARG A 415 -15.26 28.50 -17.93
C ARG A 415 -15.91 29.72 -18.54
N GLY A 416 -17.00 30.21 -17.94
CA GLY A 416 -17.65 31.47 -18.33
C GLY A 416 -16.96 32.76 -17.86
N ALA A 417 -16.00 32.66 -16.93
CA ALA A 417 -15.36 33.80 -16.25
C ALA A 417 -13.82 33.85 -16.44
N GLY A 418 -13.31 33.36 -17.57
CA GLY A 418 -11.86 33.40 -17.87
C GLY A 418 -11.05 32.23 -17.30
N GLY A 419 -11.71 31.22 -16.73
CA GLY A 419 -11.07 29.96 -16.31
C GLY A 419 -10.24 30.01 -15.01
N GLN A 420 -10.18 31.16 -14.36
CA GLN A 420 -9.46 31.33 -13.07
C GLN A 420 -10.44 31.15 -11.91
N LEU A 421 -9.93 30.65 -10.77
CA LEU A 421 -10.67 30.41 -9.54
C LEU A 421 -10.48 31.57 -8.57
N ASP A 422 -11.57 32.09 -8.02
CA ASP A 422 -11.56 33.06 -6.93
C ASP A 422 -11.22 32.41 -5.57
N ALA A 423 -11.09 33.23 -4.52
CA ALA A 423 -10.70 32.78 -3.19
C ALA A 423 -11.69 31.78 -2.57
N ASP A 424 -13.00 31.95 -2.77
CA ASP A 424 -14.03 31.07 -2.23
C ASP A 424 -14.02 29.72 -2.96
N GLN A 425 -13.88 29.74 -4.28
CA GLN A 425 -13.73 28.53 -5.09
C GLN A 425 -12.47 27.76 -4.72
N MET A 426 -11.35 28.48 -4.55
CA MET A 426 -10.08 27.89 -4.08
C MET A 426 -10.26 27.24 -2.70
N SER A 427 -10.85 27.94 -1.75
CA SER A 427 -11.09 27.42 -0.40
C SER A 427 -11.94 26.16 -0.39
N ARG A 428 -12.99 26.09 -1.21
CA ARG A 428 -13.85 24.90 -1.34
C ARG A 428 -13.08 23.65 -1.74
N VAL A 429 -12.08 23.80 -2.61
CA VAL A 429 -11.26 22.68 -3.11
C VAL A 429 -10.09 22.37 -2.16
N LEU A 430 -9.40 23.41 -1.68
CA LEU A 430 -8.20 23.24 -0.87
C LEU A 430 -8.49 22.74 0.55
N THR A 431 -9.63 23.12 1.16
CA THR A 431 -9.96 22.69 2.54
C THR A 431 -9.95 21.16 2.70
N PRO A 432 -10.67 20.37 1.89
CA PRO A 432 -10.57 18.92 1.98
C PRO A 432 -9.18 18.40 1.60
N LEU A 433 -8.43 19.01 0.68
CA LEU A 433 -7.07 18.60 0.34
C LEU A 433 -6.09 18.77 1.50
N PHE A 434 -6.18 19.88 2.23
CA PHE A 434 -5.36 20.08 3.43
C PHE A 434 -5.76 19.13 4.57
N THR A 435 -7.01 18.71 4.64
CA THR A 435 -7.42 17.64 5.56
C THR A 435 -6.81 16.31 5.11
N ALA A 436 -6.91 15.96 3.83
CA ALA A 436 -6.30 14.74 3.27
C ALA A 436 -4.79 14.69 3.49
N ARG A 437 -4.07 15.83 3.31
CA ARG A 437 -2.62 15.93 3.51
C ARG A 437 -2.18 15.56 4.93
N LYS A 438 -3.01 15.86 5.94
CA LYS A 438 -2.74 15.55 7.36
C LYS A 438 -3.00 14.10 7.73
N LEU A 439 -3.76 13.38 6.91
CA LEU A 439 -4.16 12.01 7.17
C LEU A 439 -3.21 11.03 6.47
N PRO A 440 -2.62 10.07 7.18
CA PRO A 440 -1.84 9.02 6.54
C PRO A 440 -2.75 7.96 5.86
N PRO A 441 -2.24 7.23 4.83
CA PRO A 441 -0.92 7.43 4.23
C PRO A 441 -0.88 8.69 3.36
N PRO A 442 0.28 9.34 3.24
CA PRO A 442 0.44 10.43 2.28
C PRO A 442 0.20 9.90 0.86
N MET A 443 -0.39 10.73 0.01
CA MET A 443 -0.72 10.37 -1.37
C MET A 443 -0.21 11.44 -2.34
N ALA A 444 0.50 11.04 -3.40
CA ALA A 444 1.01 11.95 -4.43
C ALA A 444 -0.10 12.78 -5.07
N ASP A 445 -1.26 12.14 -5.34
CA ASP A 445 -2.45 12.77 -5.92
C ASP A 445 -2.95 14.00 -5.13
N VAL A 446 -2.81 14.00 -3.79
CA VAL A 446 -3.21 15.13 -2.95
C VAL A 446 -2.36 16.35 -3.28
N TYR A 447 -1.04 16.18 -3.35
CA TYR A 447 -0.11 17.26 -3.69
C TYR A 447 -0.24 17.70 -5.16
N GLY A 448 -0.48 16.76 -6.05
CA GLY A 448 -0.76 17.03 -7.46
C GLY A 448 -2.01 17.91 -7.64
N LEU A 449 -3.10 17.55 -6.94
CA LEU A 449 -4.35 18.31 -7.02
C LEU A 449 -4.24 19.68 -6.32
N ILE A 450 -3.45 19.80 -5.25
CA ILE A 450 -3.10 21.09 -4.65
C ILE A 450 -2.38 21.98 -5.66
N ALA A 451 -1.35 21.45 -6.33
CA ALA A 451 -0.58 22.19 -7.34
C ALA A 451 -1.45 22.63 -8.52
N GLU A 452 -2.31 21.72 -9.01
CA GLU A 452 -3.26 21.98 -10.07
C GLU A 452 -4.24 23.10 -9.67
N THR A 453 -4.82 23.01 -8.46
CA THR A 453 -5.75 24.03 -7.96
C THR A 453 -5.08 25.41 -7.88
N TRP A 454 -3.88 25.50 -7.34
CA TRP A 454 -3.14 26.79 -7.31
C TRP A 454 -2.75 27.30 -8.70
N SER A 455 -2.51 26.43 -9.65
CA SER A 455 -2.25 26.83 -11.05
C SER A 455 -3.47 27.52 -11.69
N LEU A 456 -4.65 27.31 -11.16
CA LEU A 456 -5.92 27.92 -11.61
C LEU A 456 -6.30 29.16 -10.80
N SER A 457 -5.58 29.51 -9.75
CA SER A 457 -5.90 30.66 -8.89
C SER A 457 -5.84 31.98 -9.67
N ALA A 458 -6.79 32.88 -9.42
CA ALA A 458 -6.73 34.27 -9.90
C ALA A 458 -5.59 35.06 -9.22
N ALA A 459 -5.32 34.80 -7.94
CA ALA A 459 -4.20 35.38 -7.23
C ALA A 459 -2.90 34.60 -7.52
N LYS A 460 -1.76 35.31 -7.52
CA LYS A 460 -0.43 34.69 -7.69
C LYS A 460 -0.08 33.88 -6.42
N PRO A 461 0.21 32.57 -6.54
CA PRO A 461 0.70 31.79 -5.41
C PRO A 461 2.03 32.33 -4.86
N GLU A 462 2.18 32.27 -3.55
CA GLU A 462 3.40 32.65 -2.84
C GLU A 462 4.38 31.48 -2.73
N ALA A 463 5.60 31.74 -2.28
CA ALA A 463 6.64 30.71 -2.11
C ALA A 463 6.21 29.60 -1.14
N GLU A 464 5.43 29.94 -0.10
CA GLU A 464 4.88 28.97 0.86
C GLU A 464 3.95 27.94 0.23
N HIS A 465 3.17 28.36 -0.77
CA HIS A 465 2.30 27.45 -1.52
C HIS A 465 3.12 26.46 -2.36
N LEU A 466 4.21 26.92 -2.98
CA LEU A 466 5.13 26.05 -3.69
C LEU A 466 5.84 25.08 -2.74
N ALA A 467 6.23 25.54 -1.54
CA ALA A 467 6.89 24.69 -0.54
C ALA A 467 6.04 23.48 -0.14
N VAL A 468 4.71 23.62 -0.06
CA VAL A 468 3.79 22.50 0.20
C VAL A 468 3.88 21.44 -0.94
N VAL A 469 3.95 21.89 -2.18
CA VAL A 469 4.04 20.96 -3.34
C VAL A 469 5.42 20.30 -3.38
N ILE A 470 6.48 21.03 -3.07
CA ILE A 470 7.85 20.50 -2.99
C ILE A 470 7.97 19.44 -1.89
N GLU A 471 7.27 19.59 -0.76
CA GLU A 471 7.17 18.53 0.25
C GLU A 471 6.64 17.23 -0.36
N GLY A 472 5.56 17.32 -1.16
CA GLY A 472 5.03 16.18 -1.90
C GLY A 472 6.05 15.56 -2.86
N VAL A 473 6.78 16.39 -3.62
CA VAL A 473 7.84 15.91 -4.53
C VAL A 473 8.99 15.23 -3.77
N ARG A 474 9.31 15.66 -2.55
CA ARG A 474 10.31 14.98 -1.72
C ARG A 474 9.83 13.62 -1.25
N MET A 475 8.54 13.49 -0.90
CA MET A 475 7.95 12.20 -0.49
C MET A 475 7.73 11.23 -1.66
N PHE A 476 7.45 11.78 -2.87
CA PHE A 476 7.15 11.00 -4.07
C PHE A 476 8.08 11.38 -5.23
N PRO A 477 9.38 11.13 -5.09
CA PRO A 477 10.41 11.66 -5.99
C PRO A 477 10.35 11.12 -7.42
N ARG A 478 9.59 10.04 -7.66
CA ARG A 478 9.46 9.38 -8.96
C ARG A 478 8.04 9.45 -9.53
N ASP A 479 7.15 10.18 -8.88
CA ASP A 479 5.80 10.41 -9.41
C ASP A 479 5.84 11.48 -10.49
N THR A 480 5.76 11.04 -11.75
CA THR A 480 5.87 11.90 -12.92
C THR A 480 4.70 12.88 -13.05
N ALA A 481 3.51 12.47 -12.62
CA ALA A 481 2.32 13.32 -12.64
C ALA A 481 2.46 14.48 -11.64
N LEU A 482 2.87 14.18 -10.40
CA LEU A 482 3.14 15.20 -9.39
C LEU A 482 4.28 16.14 -9.83
N LEU A 483 5.37 15.58 -10.37
CA LEU A 483 6.48 16.39 -10.91
C LEU A 483 5.99 17.32 -12.01
N MET A 484 5.13 16.87 -12.92
CA MET A 484 4.56 17.71 -13.97
C MET A 484 3.72 18.85 -13.40
N HIS A 485 2.79 18.55 -12.47
CA HIS A 485 1.98 19.57 -11.80
C HIS A 485 2.83 20.60 -11.05
N ALA A 486 3.86 20.15 -10.32
CA ALA A 486 4.78 21.02 -9.60
C ALA A 486 5.58 21.92 -10.57
N THR A 487 6.09 21.34 -11.65
CA THR A 487 6.83 22.05 -12.71
C THR A 487 5.96 23.13 -13.37
N LEU A 488 4.72 22.77 -13.73
CA LEU A 488 3.79 23.72 -14.35
C LEU A 488 3.38 24.85 -13.40
N LEU A 489 3.17 24.55 -12.11
CA LEU A 489 2.89 25.56 -11.10
C LEU A 489 4.06 26.54 -10.98
N ALA A 490 5.29 26.04 -10.82
CA ALA A 490 6.49 26.84 -10.72
C ALA A 490 6.70 27.70 -11.98
N ALA A 491 6.57 27.10 -13.17
CA ALA A 491 6.72 27.79 -14.47
C ALA A 491 5.72 28.93 -14.67
N LYS A 492 4.43 28.68 -14.39
CA LYS A 492 3.37 29.68 -14.58
C LYS A 492 3.38 30.80 -13.57
N ARG A 493 4.01 30.62 -12.42
CA ARG A 493 3.88 31.51 -11.28
C ARG A 493 5.17 32.25 -10.92
N GLY A 494 6.20 32.16 -11.77
CA GLY A 494 7.42 32.98 -11.67
C GLY A 494 8.46 32.43 -10.71
N PHE A 495 8.60 31.09 -10.65
CA PHE A 495 9.66 30.38 -9.94
C PHE A 495 10.56 29.65 -10.97
N PRO A 496 11.36 30.36 -11.78
CA PRO A 496 12.10 29.77 -12.90
C PRO A 496 13.16 28.77 -12.47
N VAL A 497 13.82 29.00 -11.34
CA VAL A 497 14.87 28.10 -10.83
C VAL A 497 14.27 26.75 -10.43
N GLU A 498 13.19 26.79 -9.67
CA GLU A 498 12.46 25.59 -9.23
C GLU A 498 11.83 24.87 -10.42
N ALA A 499 11.26 25.62 -11.38
CA ALA A 499 10.69 25.04 -12.59
C ALA A 499 11.72 24.25 -13.41
N LYS A 500 12.92 24.81 -13.60
CA LYS A 500 14.03 24.16 -14.29
C LYS A 500 14.47 22.90 -13.55
N ALA A 501 14.73 22.99 -12.25
CA ALA A 501 15.19 21.86 -11.44
C ALA A 501 14.17 20.70 -11.41
N LEU A 502 12.86 21.01 -11.29
CA LEU A 502 11.79 20.02 -11.35
C LEU A 502 11.67 19.39 -12.72
N ALA A 503 11.80 20.18 -13.79
CA ALA A 503 11.76 19.66 -15.17
C ALA A 503 12.94 18.73 -15.46
N GLU A 504 14.17 19.10 -15.09
CA GLU A 504 15.36 18.26 -15.25
C GLU A 504 15.21 16.92 -14.49
N ARG A 505 14.63 16.97 -13.31
CA ARG A 505 14.30 15.77 -12.55
C ARG A 505 13.25 14.92 -13.27
N GLY A 506 12.20 15.55 -13.81
CA GLY A 506 11.16 14.89 -14.59
C GLY A 506 11.73 14.13 -15.80
N VAL A 507 12.67 14.72 -16.53
CA VAL A 507 13.37 14.05 -17.64
C VAL A 507 14.07 12.77 -17.19
N LYS A 508 14.74 12.80 -16.02
CA LYS A 508 15.49 11.64 -15.49
C LYS A 508 14.57 10.51 -15.03
N VAL A 509 13.39 10.85 -14.52
CA VAL A 509 12.48 9.91 -13.87
C VAL A 509 11.43 9.33 -14.82
N SER A 510 11.02 10.11 -15.84
CA SER A 510 9.97 9.70 -16.77
C SER A 510 10.42 8.53 -17.65
N LYS A 511 9.54 7.54 -17.78
CA LYS A 511 9.76 6.37 -18.63
C LYS A 511 9.25 6.60 -20.06
N GLU A 512 8.23 7.43 -20.23
CA GLU A 512 7.60 7.73 -21.51
C GLU A 512 8.32 8.87 -22.23
N ALA A 513 8.66 8.67 -23.50
CA ALA A 513 9.35 9.66 -24.31
C ALA A 513 8.57 10.98 -24.39
N GLY A 514 7.24 10.90 -24.53
CA GLY A 514 6.38 12.09 -24.59
C GLY A 514 6.43 12.96 -23.34
N ASP A 515 6.49 12.34 -22.15
CA ASP A 515 6.64 13.08 -20.89
C ASP A 515 8.04 13.67 -20.77
N GLN A 516 9.08 12.91 -21.15
CA GLN A 516 10.45 13.42 -21.17
C GLN A 516 10.57 14.67 -22.08
N ASP A 517 9.94 14.64 -23.25
CA ASP A 517 9.97 15.77 -24.19
C ASP A 517 9.25 17.00 -23.63
N ARG A 518 8.10 16.81 -22.97
CA ARG A 518 7.42 17.90 -22.27
C ARG A 518 8.30 18.54 -21.20
N PHE A 519 8.96 17.73 -20.37
CA PHE A 519 9.89 18.24 -19.36
C PHE A 519 11.09 18.93 -19.98
N ARG A 520 11.68 18.41 -21.08
CA ARG A 520 12.79 19.06 -21.80
C ARG A 520 12.37 20.42 -22.34
N MET A 521 11.16 20.51 -22.93
CA MET A 521 10.64 21.79 -23.43
C MET A 521 10.53 22.84 -22.31
N ILE A 522 10.03 22.46 -21.15
CA ILE A 522 9.91 23.37 -20.02
C ILE A 522 11.32 23.76 -19.51
N ALA A 523 12.24 22.80 -19.34
CA ALA A 523 13.61 23.09 -18.92
C ALA A 523 14.32 24.07 -19.84
N ALA A 524 14.23 23.85 -21.17
CA ALA A 524 14.83 24.71 -22.18
C ALA A 524 14.25 26.14 -22.21
N ALA A 525 12.96 26.29 -21.87
CA ALA A 525 12.33 27.62 -21.80
C ALA A 525 12.96 28.50 -20.71
N PHE A 526 13.51 27.90 -19.66
CA PHE A 526 14.15 28.60 -18.53
C PHE A 526 15.68 28.57 -18.54
N GLU A 527 16.31 28.02 -19.57
CA GLU A 527 17.78 28.08 -19.73
C GLU A 527 18.33 29.48 -19.94
N ARG A 528 17.52 30.38 -20.52
CA ARG A 528 17.93 31.74 -20.88
C ARG A 528 17.80 32.75 -19.75
N ASP A 529 17.08 32.41 -18.66
CA ASP A 529 16.71 33.36 -17.60
C ASP A 529 17.52 33.21 -16.30
N VAL A 530 18.43 32.23 -16.22
CA VAL A 530 19.19 31.97 -14.98
C VAL A 530 20.61 32.47 -15.11
N ASP A 531 20.83 33.74 -14.74
CA ASP A 531 22.14 34.21 -14.30
C ASP A 531 22.43 33.58 -12.92
N PRO A 532 23.58 32.92 -12.72
CA PRO A 532 23.83 32.20 -11.47
C PRO A 532 24.15 33.14 -10.30
N LYS A 533 23.13 33.57 -9.59
CA LYS A 533 23.37 34.06 -8.21
C LYS A 533 23.46 32.82 -7.29
N PRO A 534 24.49 32.73 -6.44
CA PRO A 534 24.71 31.56 -5.62
C PRO A 534 23.56 31.37 -4.64
N ALA A 535 22.96 30.18 -4.71
CA ALA A 535 21.96 29.71 -3.77
C ALA A 535 22.56 29.60 -2.36
N THR A 536 21.78 29.97 -1.38
CA THR A 536 22.04 29.74 0.06
C THR A 536 22.44 28.25 0.27
N PRO A 537 23.40 27.96 1.17
CA PRO A 537 23.93 26.61 1.30
C PRO A 537 22.84 25.61 1.56
N ALA A 538 22.80 24.55 0.76
CA ALA A 538 21.95 23.40 0.98
C ALA A 538 22.23 22.84 2.38
N GLU A 539 21.20 22.75 3.21
CA GLU A 539 21.25 21.94 4.43
C GLU A 539 21.72 20.54 4.06
N LYS A 540 22.74 20.09 4.78
CA LYS A 540 23.31 18.74 4.60
C LYS A 540 22.18 17.71 4.60
N PRO A 541 22.27 16.70 3.73
CA PRO A 541 21.36 15.55 3.83
C PRO A 541 21.47 14.98 5.23
N LEU A 542 20.33 14.73 5.88
CA LEU A 542 20.28 13.90 7.08
C LEU A 542 20.95 12.58 6.73
N GLU A 543 22.15 12.35 7.26
CA GLU A 543 22.81 11.06 7.24
C GLU A 543 21.91 10.08 7.99
N THR A 544 21.14 9.30 7.24
CA THR A 544 20.53 8.09 7.78
C THR A 544 21.68 7.11 7.99
N GLU A 545 22.11 6.96 9.23
CA GLU A 545 23.04 5.90 9.61
C GLU A 545 22.53 4.55 9.07
N PRO A 546 23.38 3.75 8.41
CA PRO A 546 23.01 2.44 7.96
C PRO A 546 22.77 1.56 9.21
N TYR A 547 21.50 1.20 9.44
CA TYR A 547 21.16 0.20 10.45
C TYR A 547 21.73 -1.16 10.02
N ILE A 548 22.89 -1.48 10.53
CA ILE A 548 23.46 -2.82 10.49
C ILE A 548 22.60 -3.68 11.42
N LEU A 549 22.02 -4.75 10.87
CA LEU A 549 21.39 -5.81 11.66
C LEU A 549 22.37 -6.25 12.75
N LYS A 550 22.11 -5.88 14.01
CA LYS A 550 22.88 -6.38 15.14
C LYS A 550 22.73 -7.89 15.18
N GLN A 551 23.84 -8.58 15.02
CA GLN A 551 23.91 -10.00 15.34
C GLN A 551 23.78 -10.18 16.86
N PRO A 552 23.17 -11.30 17.31
CA PRO A 552 23.10 -11.67 18.72
C PRO A 552 24.48 -11.99 19.31
#